data_a987945021a18d5d72cc85e2317e01b9
#
_entry.id   a987945021a18d5d72cc85e2317e01b9
#
_cell.length_a   1.000
_cell.length_b   1.000
_cell.length_c   1.000
_cell.angle_alpha   90.00
_cell.angle_beta   90.00
_cell.angle_gamma   90.00
#
_symmetry.space_group_name_H-M   'P 1'
#
loop_
_entity.id
_entity.type
_entity.pdbx_description
1 polymer ?
#
loop_
_entity_poly.entity_id
_entity_poly.type
_entity_poly.pdbx_seq_one_letter_code
_entity_poly.pdbx_strand_id
1 'polypeptide(L)'
;MRKLNGWLRKLKKDKKIFKKYWPWLARLTSDLPNSKTLKQKYPVFYKTALPEEASPDDRLGNFRRSGLKKMKAGPGLHLAMDVWKEHLHLIVPDPANAYKSDYSDHAAWCKAVHELNQNTYSTLLSQWRKKHSRRRNLWRDMKAIGLS
;
A
#
# COMPACT_ATOMS: atom_id res chain seq x y z
N MET A 1 5.84 -9.50 20.74
CA MET A 1 6.58 -9.52 19.45
C MET A 1 6.23 -10.70 18.59
N ARG A 2 6.20 -11.91 19.13
CA ARG A 2 5.73 -13.10 18.43
C ARG A 2 4.31 -12.94 17.89
N LYS A 3 3.42 -12.25 18.63
CA LYS A 3 2.03 -11.98 18.22
C LYS A 3 1.96 -11.09 16.97
N LEU A 4 2.80 -10.06 16.89
CA LEU A 4 2.84 -9.16 15.74
C LEU A 4 3.32 -9.92 14.49
N ASN A 5 4.42 -10.65 14.58
CA ASN A 5 4.96 -11.41 13.47
C ASN A 5 3.97 -12.49 13.00
N GLY A 6 3.28 -13.16 13.94
CA GLY A 6 2.23 -14.12 13.61
C GLY A 6 1.06 -13.48 12.86
N TRP A 7 0.63 -12.29 13.29
CA TRP A 7 -0.42 -11.52 12.61
C TRP A 7 -0.01 -11.11 11.19
N LEU A 8 1.22 -10.63 11.02
CA LEU A 8 1.74 -10.26 9.70
C LEU A 8 1.80 -11.46 8.75
N ARG A 9 2.19 -12.62 9.25
CA ARG A 9 2.19 -13.86 8.46
C ARG A 9 0.79 -14.27 8.05
N LYS A 10 -0.21 -14.12 8.91
CA LYS A 10 -1.62 -14.36 8.58
C LYS A 10 -2.11 -13.41 7.49
N LEU A 11 -1.78 -12.13 7.57
CA LEU A 11 -2.11 -11.16 6.54
C LEU A 11 -1.51 -11.54 5.19
N LYS A 12 -0.26 -12.02 5.19
CA LYS A 12 0.41 -12.45 3.96
C LYS A 12 -0.26 -13.66 3.32
N LYS A 13 -0.71 -14.62 4.12
CA LYS A 13 -1.30 -15.87 3.63
C LYS A 13 -2.76 -15.72 3.20
N ASP A 14 -3.53 -14.85 3.85
CA ASP A 14 -4.98 -14.78 3.67
C ASP A 14 -5.41 -13.41 3.15
N LYS A 15 -5.86 -13.38 1.90
CA LYS A 15 -6.36 -12.18 1.22
C LYS A 15 -7.55 -11.55 1.94
N LYS A 16 -8.43 -12.36 2.52
CA LYS A 16 -9.62 -11.87 3.24
C LYS A 16 -9.22 -11.15 4.52
N ILE A 17 -8.25 -11.70 5.25
CA ILE A 17 -7.71 -11.07 6.45
C ILE A 17 -7.01 -9.77 6.08
N PHE A 18 -6.23 -9.74 5.01
CA PHE A 18 -5.60 -8.52 4.51
C PHE A 18 -6.63 -7.44 4.20
N LYS A 19 -7.66 -7.76 3.42
CA LYS A 19 -8.71 -6.79 3.06
C LYS A 19 -9.43 -6.20 4.26
N LYS A 20 -9.56 -6.98 5.34
CA LYS A 20 -10.21 -6.53 6.58
C LYS A 20 -9.32 -5.63 7.42
N TYR A 21 -8.02 -5.94 7.50
CA TYR A 21 -7.09 -5.32 8.46
C TYR A 21 -6.01 -4.43 7.85
N TRP A 22 -6.02 -4.19 6.55
CA TRP A 22 -4.98 -3.34 5.93
C TRP A 22 -4.91 -1.91 6.51
N PRO A 23 -6.00 -1.26 6.99
CA PRO A 23 -5.85 0.04 7.65
C PRO A 23 -4.98 -0.01 8.90
N TRP A 24 -5.02 -1.10 9.64
CA TRP A 24 -4.15 -1.32 10.80
C TRP A 24 -2.69 -1.53 10.37
N LEU A 25 -2.49 -2.27 9.28
CA LEU A 25 -1.16 -2.45 8.70
C LEU A 25 -0.58 -1.10 8.23
N ALA A 26 -1.39 -0.26 7.62
CA ALA A 26 -0.98 1.09 7.20
C ALA A 26 -0.48 1.92 8.39
N ARG A 27 -1.21 1.93 9.48
CA ARG A 27 -0.78 2.61 10.71
C ARG A 27 0.52 2.03 11.26
N LEU A 28 0.59 0.71 11.34
CA LEU A 28 1.78 0.03 11.84
C LEU A 28 3.01 0.39 11.01
N THR A 29 2.89 0.34 9.69
CA THR A 29 4.01 0.65 8.78
C THR A 29 4.44 2.11 8.89
N SER A 30 3.51 3.05 9.06
CA SER A 30 3.84 4.47 9.24
C SER A 30 4.59 4.74 10.53
N ASP A 31 4.39 3.92 11.54
CA ASP A 31 5.02 4.07 12.85
C ASP A 31 6.35 3.31 12.99
N LEU A 32 6.74 2.51 12.00
CA LEU A 32 8.00 1.77 12.06
C LEU A 32 9.22 2.72 12.11
N PRO A 33 10.27 2.35 12.85
CA PRO A 33 11.45 3.20 13.02
C PRO A 33 12.11 3.67 11.73
N ASN A 34 12.01 2.90 10.66
CA ASN A 34 12.59 3.23 9.35
C ASN A 34 11.58 3.86 8.37
N SER A 35 10.47 4.40 8.87
CA SER A 35 9.43 4.97 8.01
C SER A 35 9.94 6.08 7.10
N LYS A 36 10.87 6.92 7.57
CA LYS A 36 11.49 7.97 6.74
C LYS A 36 12.24 7.39 5.52
N THR A 37 13.03 6.34 5.75
CA THR A 37 13.75 5.64 4.68
C THR A 37 12.78 5.00 3.70
N LEU A 38 11.71 4.38 4.19
CA LEU A 38 10.68 3.81 3.34
C LEU A 38 9.96 4.87 2.52
N LYS A 39 9.66 6.03 3.12
CA LYS A 39 9.05 7.16 2.42
C LYS A 39 9.92 7.66 1.26
N GLN A 40 11.22 7.72 1.44
CA GLN A 40 12.15 8.06 0.37
C GLN A 40 12.20 7.01 -0.74
N LYS A 41 12.20 5.74 -0.35
CA LYS A 41 12.26 4.62 -1.30
C LYS A 41 10.95 4.41 -2.06
N TYR A 42 9.81 4.62 -1.41
CA TYR A 42 8.48 4.38 -1.97
C TYR A 42 7.57 5.61 -1.80
N PRO A 43 7.89 6.75 -2.46
CA PRO A 43 7.21 8.02 -2.18
C PRO A 43 5.72 8.00 -2.50
N VAL A 44 5.31 7.39 -3.61
CA VAL A 44 3.90 7.35 -4.01
C VAL A 44 3.12 6.38 -3.13
N PHE A 45 3.70 5.26 -2.78
CA PHE A 45 3.12 4.31 -1.83
C PHE A 45 2.77 5.01 -0.50
N TYR A 46 3.70 5.77 0.04
CA TYR A 46 3.46 6.50 1.30
C TYR A 46 2.38 7.56 1.17
N LYS A 47 2.36 8.29 0.06
CA LYS A 47 1.34 9.31 -0.18
C LYS A 47 -0.06 8.70 -0.31
N THR A 48 -0.18 7.54 -0.95
CA THR A 48 -1.45 6.91 -1.30
C THR A 48 -1.98 6.01 -0.19
N ALA A 49 -1.14 5.09 0.30
CA ALA A 49 -1.55 4.05 1.24
C ALA A 49 -1.27 4.41 2.71
N LEU A 50 -0.30 5.32 2.96
CA LEU A 50 0.12 5.72 4.29
C LEU A 50 0.08 7.25 4.43
N PRO A 51 -1.09 7.88 4.39
CA PRO A 51 -1.18 9.33 4.58
C PRO A 51 -0.69 9.71 5.99
N GLU A 52 0.14 10.76 6.06
CA GLU A 52 0.70 11.26 7.33
C GLU A 52 -0.39 11.63 8.35
N GLU A 53 -1.56 12.01 7.85
CA GLU A 53 -2.70 12.47 8.66
C GLU A 53 -3.65 11.35 9.10
N ALA A 54 -3.40 10.11 8.73
CA ALA A 54 -4.14 8.97 9.29
C ALA A 54 -3.76 8.82 10.76
N SER A 55 -3.96 9.91 11.52
CA SER A 55 -3.64 9.93 12.92
C SER A 55 -4.56 8.99 13.66
N PRO A 56 -4.02 7.93 14.24
CA PRO A 56 -4.77 7.14 15.19
C PRO A 56 -5.05 7.96 16.44
N ASP A 57 -6.02 7.53 17.23
CA ASP A 57 -6.13 7.93 18.62
C ASP A 57 -4.74 7.96 19.25
N ASP A 58 -4.29 9.12 19.69
CA ASP A 58 -2.93 9.38 20.18
C ASP A 58 -2.46 8.41 21.26
N ARG A 59 -3.38 7.91 22.08
CA ARG A 59 -3.06 6.93 23.13
C ARG A 59 -2.49 5.65 22.55
N LEU A 60 -3.15 5.09 21.54
CA LEU A 60 -2.70 3.88 20.87
C LEU A 60 -1.47 4.13 20.02
N GLY A 61 -1.39 5.32 19.39
CA GLY A 61 -0.25 5.72 18.58
C GLY A 61 1.06 5.75 19.36
N ASN A 62 1.06 6.40 20.53
CA ASN A 62 2.25 6.52 21.37
C ASN A 62 2.69 5.17 21.93
N PHE A 63 1.77 4.36 22.41
CA PHE A 63 2.08 3.02 22.93
C PHE A 63 2.68 2.13 21.83
N ARG A 64 2.07 2.15 20.63
CA ARG A 64 2.55 1.38 19.49
C ARG A 64 3.93 1.85 19.04
N ARG A 65 4.16 3.17 18.93
CA ARG A 65 5.46 3.74 18.57
C ARG A 65 6.56 3.33 19.55
N SER A 66 6.28 3.40 20.85
CA SER A 66 7.23 2.97 21.86
C SER A 66 7.58 1.50 21.72
N GLY A 67 6.59 0.64 21.51
CA GLY A 67 6.80 -0.78 21.26
C GLY A 67 7.62 -1.05 20.03
N LEU A 68 7.31 -0.36 18.93
CA LEU A 68 8.01 -0.51 17.64
C LEU A 68 9.46 -0.03 17.71
N LYS A 69 9.74 1.05 18.44
CA LYS A 69 11.11 1.51 18.70
C LYS A 69 11.95 0.46 19.43
N LYS A 70 11.34 -0.22 20.42
CA LYS A 70 12.00 -1.31 21.16
C LYS A 70 12.28 -2.53 20.30
N MET A 71 11.52 -2.71 19.21
CA MET A 71 11.68 -3.86 18.30
C MET A 71 12.93 -3.81 17.45
N LYS A 72 13.63 -2.68 17.36
CA LYS A 72 14.67 -2.45 16.36
C LYS A 72 14.22 -2.95 14.97
N ALA A 73 14.13 -2.07 13.99
CA ALA A 73 13.60 -2.32 12.64
C ALA A 73 14.23 -3.54 11.96
N GLY A 74 13.85 -4.71 12.34
CA GLY A 74 14.39 -5.97 11.82
C GLY A 74 13.31 -6.78 11.08
N PRO A 75 13.02 -8.00 11.56
CA PRO A 75 12.10 -8.92 10.87
C PRO A 75 10.69 -8.37 10.67
N GLY A 76 10.20 -7.55 11.61
CA GLY A 76 8.85 -6.99 11.52
C GLY A 76 8.67 -6.08 10.32
N LEU A 77 9.67 -5.25 10.00
CA LEU A 77 9.62 -4.39 8.82
C LEU A 77 9.56 -5.21 7.53
N HIS A 78 10.41 -6.22 7.41
CA HIS A 78 10.41 -7.10 6.25
C HIS A 78 9.08 -7.80 6.05
N LEU A 79 8.51 -8.34 7.13
CA LEU A 79 7.21 -9.02 7.07
C LEU A 79 6.10 -8.05 6.65
N ALA A 80 6.07 -6.84 7.19
CA ALA A 80 5.10 -5.83 6.81
C ALA A 80 5.22 -5.43 5.34
N MET A 81 6.44 -5.20 4.86
CA MET A 81 6.67 -4.88 3.45
C MET A 81 6.34 -6.05 2.53
N ASP A 82 6.60 -7.27 2.94
CA ASP A 82 6.20 -8.46 2.18
C ASP A 82 4.67 -8.55 2.03
N VAL A 83 3.92 -8.23 3.08
CA VAL A 83 2.46 -8.19 3.00
C VAL A 83 2.01 -7.14 1.97
N TRP A 84 2.59 -5.93 2.01
CA TRP A 84 2.26 -4.88 1.04
C TRP A 84 2.60 -5.28 -0.39
N LYS A 85 3.78 -5.85 -0.61
CA LYS A 85 4.19 -6.33 -1.94
C LYS A 85 3.25 -7.39 -2.50
N GLU A 86 2.77 -8.27 -1.64
CA GLU A 86 1.88 -9.38 -2.02
C GLU A 86 0.47 -8.92 -2.31
N HIS A 87 -0.08 -7.98 -1.53
CA HIS A 87 -1.50 -7.72 -1.48
C HIS A 87 -1.96 -6.30 -1.78
N LEU A 88 -1.06 -5.31 -1.95
CA LEU A 88 -1.47 -3.93 -2.18
C LEU A 88 -2.43 -3.81 -3.37
N HIS A 89 -2.21 -4.57 -4.43
CA HIS A 89 -3.05 -4.56 -5.63
C HIS A 89 -4.52 -4.92 -5.36
N LEU A 90 -4.81 -5.60 -4.25
CA LEU A 90 -6.18 -6.02 -3.91
C LEU A 90 -7.06 -4.85 -3.45
N ILE A 91 -6.45 -3.75 -2.99
CA ILE A 91 -7.16 -2.57 -2.49
C ILE A 91 -7.06 -1.38 -3.44
N VAL A 92 -6.45 -1.55 -4.60
CA VAL A 92 -6.41 -0.52 -5.65
C VAL A 92 -7.83 -0.27 -6.14
N PRO A 93 -8.27 1.02 -6.21
CA PRO A 93 -9.62 1.34 -6.69
C PRO A 93 -9.86 0.86 -8.13
N ASP A 94 -11.07 0.35 -8.39
CA ASP A 94 -11.46 -0.09 -9.71
C ASP A 94 -11.75 1.13 -10.61
N PRO A 95 -11.16 1.23 -11.81
CA PRO A 95 -11.45 2.33 -12.74
C PRO A 95 -12.93 2.45 -13.13
N ALA A 96 -13.70 1.35 -13.07
CA ALA A 96 -15.13 1.38 -13.32
C ALA A 96 -15.90 2.28 -12.35
N ASN A 97 -15.36 2.52 -11.16
CA ASN A 97 -15.97 3.31 -10.10
C ASN A 97 -15.42 4.75 -10.01
N ALA A 98 -14.69 5.20 -11.03
CA ALA A 98 -14.13 6.54 -11.04
C ALA A 98 -15.22 7.61 -11.09
N TYR A 99 -15.05 8.68 -10.29
CA TYR A 99 -15.96 9.82 -10.28
C TYR A 99 -15.59 10.82 -11.37
N LYS A 100 -16.55 11.17 -12.22
CA LYS A 100 -16.39 12.16 -13.31
C LYS A 100 -15.19 11.88 -14.23
N SER A 101 -14.85 10.63 -14.45
CA SER A 101 -13.68 10.22 -15.26
C SER A 101 -12.36 10.79 -14.78
N ASP A 102 -12.23 11.04 -13.48
CA ASP A 102 -10.98 11.39 -12.83
C ASP A 102 -10.28 10.11 -12.35
N TYR A 103 -9.14 9.82 -12.95
CA TYR A 103 -8.35 8.62 -12.68
C TYR A 103 -7.02 8.93 -11.99
N SER A 104 -6.85 10.13 -11.46
CA SER A 104 -5.61 10.53 -10.79
C SER A 104 -5.29 9.64 -9.59
N ASP A 105 -6.29 9.32 -8.75
CA ASP A 105 -6.11 8.41 -7.63
C ASP A 105 -5.81 6.99 -8.09
N HIS A 106 -6.52 6.50 -9.11
CA HIS A 106 -6.28 5.17 -9.67
C HIS A 106 -4.85 5.05 -10.19
N ALA A 107 -4.36 6.06 -10.89
CA ALA A 107 -2.99 6.12 -11.38
C ALA A 107 -1.98 6.13 -10.22
N ALA A 108 -2.24 6.91 -9.17
CA ALA A 108 -1.38 6.96 -7.99
C ALA A 108 -1.30 5.60 -7.29
N TRP A 109 -2.42 4.90 -7.12
CA TRP A 109 -2.42 3.55 -6.56
C TRP A 109 -1.64 2.55 -7.42
N CYS A 110 -1.79 2.62 -8.74
CA CYS A 110 -1.00 1.80 -9.66
C CYS A 110 0.51 2.08 -9.54
N LYS A 111 0.88 3.34 -9.40
CA LYS A 111 2.28 3.72 -9.20
C LYS A 111 2.83 3.15 -7.89
N ALA A 112 2.04 3.15 -6.84
CA ALA A 112 2.41 2.53 -5.57
C ALA A 112 2.68 1.02 -5.72
N VAL A 113 1.82 0.32 -6.46
CA VAL A 113 2.03 -1.11 -6.77
C VAL A 113 3.33 -1.29 -7.58
N HIS A 114 3.56 -0.44 -8.57
CA HIS A 114 4.77 -0.49 -9.38
C HIS A 114 6.05 -0.32 -8.54
N GLU A 115 6.04 0.62 -7.60
CA GLU A 115 7.17 0.84 -6.70
C GLU A 115 7.48 -0.38 -5.82
N LEU A 116 6.45 -1.08 -5.36
CA LEU A 116 6.61 -2.22 -4.46
C LEU A 116 6.90 -3.53 -5.18
N ASN A 117 6.21 -3.78 -6.30
CA ASN A 117 6.27 -5.07 -6.98
C ASN A 117 5.91 -4.93 -8.45
N GLN A 118 6.93 -4.88 -9.30
CA GLN A 118 6.75 -4.71 -10.75
C GLN A 118 5.98 -5.86 -11.41
N ASN A 119 6.16 -7.08 -10.93
CA ASN A 119 5.44 -8.23 -11.49
C ASN A 119 3.93 -8.13 -11.22
N THR A 120 3.55 -7.76 -10.00
CA THR A 120 2.15 -7.53 -9.65
C THR A 120 1.57 -6.37 -10.45
N TYR A 121 2.34 -5.29 -10.63
CA TYR A 121 1.94 -4.16 -11.47
C TYR A 121 1.69 -4.59 -12.91
N SER A 122 2.56 -5.40 -13.50
CA SER A 122 2.40 -5.89 -14.87
C SER A 122 1.13 -6.71 -15.04
N THR A 123 0.80 -7.55 -14.06
CA THR A 123 -0.44 -8.32 -14.06
C THR A 123 -1.67 -7.40 -13.96
N LEU A 124 -1.65 -6.43 -13.05
CA LEU A 124 -2.72 -5.46 -12.90
C LEU A 124 -2.90 -4.63 -14.18
N LEU A 125 -1.81 -4.16 -14.77
CA LEU A 125 -1.82 -3.41 -16.03
C LEU A 125 -2.45 -4.22 -17.16
N SER A 126 -2.08 -5.49 -17.29
CA SER A 126 -2.66 -6.38 -18.30
C SER A 126 -4.17 -6.55 -18.13
N GLN A 127 -4.63 -6.71 -16.88
CA GLN A 127 -6.05 -6.80 -16.57
C GLN A 127 -6.79 -5.50 -16.94
N TRP A 128 -6.22 -4.36 -16.59
CA TRP A 128 -6.83 -3.06 -16.91
C TRP A 128 -6.86 -2.77 -18.41
N ARG A 129 -5.84 -3.16 -19.15
CA ARG A 129 -5.84 -3.04 -20.61
C ARG A 129 -6.95 -3.86 -21.26
N LYS A 130 -7.25 -5.04 -20.74
CA LYS A 130 -8.36 -5.87 -21.21
C LYS A 130 -9.73 -5.28 -20.85
N LYS A 131 -9.90 -4.86 -19.60
CA LYS A 131 -11.20 -4.41 -19.08
C LYS A 131 -11.52 -2.94 -19.39
N HIS A 132 -10.49 -2.10 -19.48
CA HIS A 132 -10.61 -0.64 -19.48
C HIS A 132 -9.88 0.02 -20.66
N SER A 133 -9.64 -0.71 -21.76
CA SER A 133 -8.89 -0.21 -22.91
C SER A 133 -9.48 1.07 -23.51
N ARG A 134 -10.79 1.25 -23.42
CA ARG A 134 -11.50 2.40 -24.00
C ARG A 134 -11.53 3.63 -23.07
N ARG A 135 -11.02 3.54 -21.86
CA ARG A 135 -10.99 4.65 -20.89
C ARG A 135 -9.78 5.56 -21.15
N ARG A 136 -9.90 6.44 -22.15
CA ARG A 136 -8.79 7.31 -22.60
C ARG A 136 -8.19 8.15 -21.48
N ASN A 137 -9.03 8.69 -20.59
CA ASN A 137 -8.57 9.52 -19.47
C ASN A 137 -7.75 8.73 -18.46
N LEU A 138 -8.07 7.44 -18.22
CA LEU A 138 -7.27 6.56 -17.40
C LEU A 138 -5.84 6.46 -17.94
N TRP A 139 -5.69 6.16 -19.22
CA TRP A 139 -4.38 5.97 -19.84
C TRP A 139 -3.59 7.27 -19.92
N ARG A 140 -4.28 8.40 -20.14
CA ARG A 140 -3.66 9.72 -20.06
C ARG A 140 -3.10 10.00 -18.66
N ASP A 141 -3.88 9.75 -17.61
CA ASP A 141 -3.48 10.00 -16.23
C ASP A 141 -2.35 9.04 -15.80
N MET A 142 -2.39 7.79 -16.25
CA MET A 142 -1.30 6.82 -16.04
C MET A 142 0.00 7.30 -16.67
N LYS A 143 -0.06 7.75 -17.90
CA LYS A 143 1.10 8.27 -18.65
C LYS A 143 1.69 9.52 -17.99
N ALA A 144 0.83 10.40 -17.47
CA ALA A 144 1.24 11.65 -16.82
C ALA A 144 2.15 11.44 -15.61
N ILE A 145 2.05 10.29 -14.94
CA ILE A 145 2.91 9.95 -13.79
C ILE A 145 3.98 8.90 -14.12
N GLY A 146 4.24 8.68 -15.41
CA GLY A 146 5.30 7.81 -15.88
C GLY A 146 4.95 6.33 -15.96
N LEU A 147 3.68 5.98 -15.99
CA LEU A 147 3.21 4.61 -16.22
C LEU A 147 2.84 4.41 -17.69
N SER A 148 3.18 3.27 -18.22
CA SER A 148 2.89 2.92 -19.62
C SER A 148 2.08 1.63 -19.72
#